data_a0dc4ebe549dae8f1711a8eed4abf23b
#
_entry.id   a0dc4ebe549dae8f1711a8eed4abf23b
#
_cell.length_a   1.000
_cell.length_b   1.000
_cell.length_c   1.000
_cell.angle_alpha   90.00
_cell.angle_beta   90.00
_cell.angle_gamma   90.00
#
_symmetry.space_group_name_H-M   'P 1'
#
loop_
_entity.id
_entity.type
_entity.pdbx_description
1 polymer ?
#
loop_
_entity_poly.entity_id
_entity_poly.type
_entity_poly.pdbx_seq_one_letter_code
_entity_poly.pdbx_strand_id
1 'polypeptide(L)'
;RKHPDTELKTLVRELHKNNMELVLELYVSGKEDPSMVLDAVRYWAREYHIDGIHLVGDAPLKLIGQDPYLSRLKLWAEYWNGVDEGSHRRLGWYNEGFLRDMRQVLKGDDGGLNRLAYRAKLNLENSAVINYMAGTNGFTLADMVSYNEKHNEANGERGKDGPEENDSWNCGAEGPTRKRKVLELRKKQMKNAVLMLFFSQGTPMLLAGDEFGNSQSGNNNPYCQDNEITWLNWNQQKSNAEFYRFVKASIAFRKAHPVFHQVKPLLGMDSLGCGQPDISCHGMKAWQPDFSDSCHQLSIMYCGEYGHKKDGTRDEDFLLIYNMHWEPHSFALPKLPKGRRWH
;
A
#
# COMPACT_ATOMS: atom_id res chain seq x y z
N ARG A 1 -31.84 -9.04 2.15
CA ARG A 1 -31.87 -8.58 0.74
C ARG A 1 -32.78 -9.51 -0.06
N LYS A 2 -33.66 -8.98 -0.92
CA LYS A 2 -34.63 -9.79 -1.67
C LYS A 2 -34.00 -10.44 -2.91
N HIS A 3 -32.98 -9.83 -3.52
CA HIS A 3 -32.36 -10.29 -4.77
C HIS A 3 -30.82 -9.99 -4.76
N PRO A 4 -30.02 -10.71 -3.96
CA PRO A 4 -28.59 -10.43 -3.80
C PRO A 4 -27.81 -10.53 -5.12
N ASP A 5 -28.14 -11.49 -5.99
CA ASP A 5 -27.48 -11.66 -7.28
C ASP A 5 -27.68 -10.44 -8.20
N THR A 6 -28.92 -9.94 -8.28
CA THR A 6 -29.24 -8.75 -9.08
C THR A 6 -28.57 -7.50 -8.51
N GLU A 7 -28.50 -7.38 -7.19
CA GLU A 7 -27.82 -6.26 -6.52
C GLU A 7 -26.34 -6.25 -6.82
N LEU A 8 -25.66 -7.41 -6.74
CA LEU A 8 -24.22 -7.51 -7.04
C LEU A 8 -23.94 -7.23 -8.53
N LYS A 9 -24.72 -7.80 -9.45
CA LYS A 9 -24.59 -7.50 -10.90
C LYS A 9 -24.82 -6.01 -11.20
N THR A 10 -25.73 -5.37 -10.46
CA THR A 10 -25.97 -3.93 -10.56
C THR A 10 -24.78 -3.14 -10.04
N LEU A 11 -24.20 -3.53 -8.90
CA LEU A 11 -23.01 -2.91 -8.36
C LEU A 11 -21.84 -2.97 -9.35
N VAL A 12 -21.53 -4.15 -9.89
CA VAL A 12 -20.47 -4.32 -10.90
C VAL A 12 -20.67 -3.38 -12.09
N ARG A 13 -21.90 -3.33 -12.62
CA ARG A 13 -22.23 -2.43 -13.73
C ARG A 13 -22.02 -0.96 -13.39
N GLU A 14 -22.41 -0.52 -12.18
CA GLU A 14 -22.20 0.88 -11.76
C GLU A 14 -20.72 1.19 -11.51
N LEU A 15 -19.94 0.23 -11.00
CA LEU A 15 -18.47 0.37 -10.89
C LEU A 15 -17.85 0.56 -12.27
N HIS A 16 -18.18 -0.30 -13.24
CA HIS A 16 -17.65 -0.21 -14.62
C HIS A 16 -18.00 1.12 -15.30
N LYS A 17 -19.21 1.65 -15.10
CA LYS A 17 -19.61 2.98 -15.61
C LYS A 17 -18.72 4.11 -15.05
N ASN A 18 -18.18 3.92 -13.87
CA ASN A 18 -17.28 4.87 -13.20
C ASN A 18 -15.79 4.54 -13.41
N ASN A 19 -15.44 3.66 -14.34
CA ASN A 19 -14.08 3.16 -14.58
C ASN A 19 -13.43 2.57 -13.33
N MET A 20 -14.21 1.87 -12.53
CA MET A 20 -13.79 1.12 -11.36
C MET A 20 -13.92 -0.38 -11.63
N GLU A 21 -13.03 -1.15 -11.06
CA GLU A 21 -13.00 -2.61 -11.17
C GLU A 21 -13.40 -3.24 -9.84
N LEU A 22 -14.00 -4.42 -9.89
CA LEU A 22 -14.31 -5.22 -8.72
C LEU A 22 -13.39 -6.44 -8.63
N VAL A 23 -12.62 -6.54 -7.56
CA VAL A 23 -11.83 -7.72 -7.20
C VAL A 23 -12.47 -8.35 -5.97
N LEU A 24 -12.83 -9.63 -6.05
CA LEU A 24 -13.37 -10.38 -4.92
C LEU A 24 -12.24 -11.10 -4.18
N GLU A 25 -12.35 -11.20 -2.86
CA GLU A 25 -11.49 -12.07 -2.07
C GLU A 25 -12.12 -13.46 -1.94
N LEU A 26 -11.35 -14.50 -2.19
CA LEU A 26 -11.75 -15.89 -2.06
C LEU A 26 -10.77 -16.62 -1.12
N TYR A 27 -11.24 -17.00 0.06
CA TYR A 27 -10.51 -17.84 0.98
C TYR A 27 -10.68 -19.32 0.61
N VAL A 28 -9.57 -20.05 0.56
CA VAL A 28 -9.51 -21.48 0.28
C VAL A 28 -8.80 -22.18 1.43
N SER A 29 -9.49 -23.12 2.08
CA SER A 29 -8.95 -23.81 3.27
C SER A 29 -7.92 -24.91 2.95
N GLY A 30 -7.79 -25.25 1.65
CA GLY A 30 -6.95 -26.38 1.19
C GLY A 30 -7.63 -27.76 1.29
N LYS A 31 -8.87 -27.82 1.76
CA LYS A 31 -9.67 -29.05 1.82
C LYS A 31 -10.58 -29.23 0.60
N GLU A 32 -10.79 -28.17 -0.14
CA GLU A 32 -11.61 -28.13 -1.34
C GLU A 32 -10.89 -28.82 -2.51
N ASP A 33 -11.65 -29.48 -3.38
CA ASP A 33 -11.11 -30.00 -4.63
C ASP A 33 -10.61 -28.83 -5.52
N PRO A 34 -9.36 -28.89 -6.03
CA PRO A 34 -8.79 -27.83 -6.85
C PRO A 34 -9.64 -27.46 -8.08
N SER A 35 -10.35 -28.43 -8.68
CA SER A 35 -11.23 -28.16 -9.82
C SER A 35 -12.49 -27.42 -9.40
N MET A 36 -13.04 -27.70 -8.22
CA MET A 36 -14.15 -26.92 -7.65
C MET A 36 -13.76 -25.45 -7.44
N VAL A 37 -12.57 -25.22 -6.90
CA VAL A 37 -12.07 -23.85 -6.69
C VAL A 37 -11.92 -23.12 -8.03
N LEU A 38 -11.35 -23.80 -9.04
CA LEU A 38 -11.24 -23.24 -10.40
C LEU A 38 -12.61 -22.91 -10.99
N ASP A 39 -13.58 -23.83 -10.89
CA ASP A 39 -14.93 -23.62 -11.42
C ASP A 39 -15.67 -22.50 -10.67
N ALA A 40 -15.44 -22.34 -9.37
CA ALA A 40 -15.96 -21.19 -8.62
C ALA A 40 -15.40 -19.86 -9.15
N VAL A 41 -14.07 -19.79 -9.40
CA VAL A 41 -13.43 -18.59 -9.97
C VAL A 41 -14.01 -18.28 -11.37
N ARG A 42 -14.14 -19.30 -12.22
CA ARG A 42 -14.77 -19.16 -13.56
C ARG A 42 -16.22 -18.69 -13.47
N TYR A 43 -16.98 -19.21 -12.50
CA TYR A 43 -18.37 -18.82 -12.26
C TYR A 43 -18.48 -17.33 -11.93
N TRP A 44 -17.68 -16.84 -10.98
CA TRP A 44 -17.69 -15.44 -10.62
C TRP A 44 -17.29 -14.53 -11.79
N ALA A 45 -16.27 -14.92 -12.55
CA ALA A 45 -15.84 -14.17 -13.74
C ALA A 45 -16.94 -14.11 -14.81
N ARG A 46 -17.63 -15.23 -15.08
CA ARG A 46 -18.62 -15.34 -16.14
C ARG A 46 -19.95 -14.71 -15.76
N GLU A 47 -20.46 -15.01 -14.57
CA GLU A 47 -21.81 -14.62 -14.17
C GLU A 47 -21.90 -13.18 -13.65
N TYR A 48 -20.84 -12.71 -13.01
CA TYR A 48 -20.85 -11.39 -12.38
C TYR A 48 -19.93 -10.38 -13.09
N HIS A 49 -19.13 -10.84 -14.05
CA HIS A 49 -18.17 -9.99 -14.78
C HIS A 49 -17.23 -9.23 -13.85
N ILE A 50 -16.77 -9.91 -12.80
CA ILE A 50 -15.73 -9.35 -11.92
C ILE A 50 -14.42 -9.20 -12.67
N ASP A 51 -13.58 -8.28 -12.24
CA ASP A 51 -12.31 -7.92 -12.91
C ASP A 51 -11.12 -8.66 -12.32
N GLY A 52 -11.26 -9.22 -11.11
CA GLY A 52 -10.20 -9.96 -10.47
C GLY A 52 -10.66 -10.76 -9.26
N ILE A 53 -9.74 -11.63 -8.79
CA ILE A 53 -9.86 -12.38 -7.53
C ILE A 53 -8.56 -12.27 -6.76
N HIS A 54 -8.69 -11.98 -5.47
CA HIS A 54 -7.64 -12.14 -4.46
C HIS A 54 -7.80 -13.51 -3.81
N LEU A 55 -6.81 -14.37 -4.00
CA LEU A 55 -6.78 -15.73 -3.50
C LEU A 55 -6.03 -15.77 -2.16
N VAL A 56 -6.70 -16.22 -1.11
CA VAL A 56 -6.18 -16.29 0.25
C VAL A 56 -6.20 -17.74 0.73
N GLY A 57 -5.21 -18.16 1.50
CA GLY A 57 -5.07 -19.53 2.00
C GLY A 57 -4.44 -20.49 0.98
N ASP A 58 -4.83 -21.77 1.03
CA ASP A 58 -4.25 -22.84 0.21
C ASP A 58 -4.92 -22.96 -1.17
N ALA A 59 -4.97 -21.86 -1.92
CA ALA A 59 -5.56 -21.86 -3.26
C ALA A 59 -4.68 -22.59 -4.28
N PRO A 60 -5.25 -23.29 -5.27
CA PRO A 60 -4.51 -23.96 -6.34
C PRO A 60 -3.98 -22.95 -7.38
N LEU A 61 -3.04 -22.11 -6.95
CA LEU A 61 -2.56 -20.92 -7.69
C LEU A 61 -2.08 -21.27 -9.10
N LYS A 62 -1.34 -22.39 -9.25
CA LYS A 62 -0.84 -22.82 -10.57
C LYS A 62 -1.98 -23.15 -11.52
N LEU A 63 -2.98 -23.89 -11.07
CA LEU A 63 -4.14 -24.27 -11.86
C LEU A 63 -4.94 -23.05 -12.31
N ILE A 64 -5.20 -22.12 -11.39
CA ILE A 64 -5.95 -20.88 -11.65
C ILE A 64 -5.12 -19.93 -12.53
N GLY A 65 -3.84 -19.76 -12.22
CA GLY A 65 -2.94 -18.85 -12.92
C GLY A 65 -2.69 -19.23 -14.39
N GLN A 66 -2.75 -20.54 -14.72
CA GLN A 66 -2.52 -21.05 -16.07
C GLN A 66 -3.83 -21.25 -16.87
N ASP A 67 -4.99 -20.98 -16.28
CA ASP A 67 -6.27 -21.19 -16.94
C ASP A 67 -6.51 -20.18 -18.07
N PRO A 68 -6.71 -20.63 -19.33
CA PRO A 68 -6.88 -19.75 -20.49
C PRO A 68 -8.16 -18.89 -20.40
N TYR A 69 -9.22 -19.42 -19.76
CA TYR A 69 -10.49 -18.69 -19.60
C TYR A 69 -10.32 -17.47 -18.70
N LEU A 70 -9.41 -17.57 -17.72
CA LEU A 70 -9.10 -16.52 -16.76
C LEU A 70 -7.98 -15.57 -17.22
N SER A 71 -7.54 -15.66 -18.49
CA SER A 71 -6.38 -14.92 -19.01
C SER A 71 -6.50 -13.39 -18.91
N ARG A 72 -7.72 -12.86 -18.79
CA ARG A 72 -8.00 -11.43 -18.63
C ARG A 72 -8.29 -11.01 -17.19
N LEU A 73 -8.47 -11.98 -16.29
CA LEU A 73 -8.81 -11.71 -14.90
C LEU A 73 -7.55 -11.31 -14.12
N LYS A 74 -7.63 -10.28 -13.29
CA LYS A 74 -6.59 -9.96 -12.31
C LYS A 74 -6.59 -11.02 -11.22
N LEU A 75 -5.45 -11.59 -10.94
CA LEU A 75 -5.29 -12.64 -9.93
C LEU A 75 -4.29 -12.15 -8.90
N TRP A 76 -4.71 -12.00 -7.66
CA TRP A 76 -3.88 -11.52 -6.56
C TRP A 76 -3.70 -12.61 -5.51
N ALA A 77 -2.51 -12.72 -4.97
CA ALA A 77 -2.16 -13.66 -3.90
C ALA A 77 -0.94 -13.14 -3.13
N GLU A 78 -0.63 -13.75 -1.99
CA GLU A 78 0.57 -13.42 -1.21
C GLU A 78 1.86 -13.81 -1.96
N TYR A 79 1.81 -14.83 -2.80
CA TYR A 79 2.95 -15.30 -3.61
C TYR A 79 2.47 -16.05 -4.86
N TRP A 80 3.33 -16.14 -5.88
CA TRP A 80 3.08 -16.86 -7.12
C TRP A 80 4.24 -17.79 -7.44
N ASN A 81 4.27 -18.99 -6.83
CA ASN A 81 5.29 -20.00 -7.09
C ASN A 81 4.90 -20.91 -8.26
N GLY A 82 5.81 -21.04 -9.24
CA GLY A 82 5.64 -22.00 -10.34
C GLY A 82 4.54 -21.66 -11.35
N VAL A 83 4.05 -20.44 -11.35
CA VAL A 83 3.19 -19.88 -12.40
C VAL A 83 4.09 -19.12 -13.36
N ASP A 84 4.01 -19.45 -14.66
CA ASP A 84 4.66 -18.65 -15.69
C ASP A 84 3.96 -17.28 -15.75
N GLU A 85 4.70 -16.27 -15.34
CA GLU A 85 4.19 -14.91 -15.22
C GLU A 85 3.97 -14.23 -16.56
N GLY A 86 3.84 -14.92 -17.66
CA GLY A 86 3.59 -14.36 -19.00
C GLY A 86 3.51 -12.81 -19.09
N SER A 87 3.53 -12.23 -20.22
CA SER A 87 3.71 -10.77 -20.44
C SER A 87 2.61 -9.83 -19.90
N HIS A 88 1.66 -10.26 -19.07
CA HIS A 88 0.41 -9.52 -18.91
C HIS A 88 0.21 -8.78 -17.57
N ARG A 89 1.14 -8.83 -16.62
CA ARG A 89 1.02 -8.17 -15.30
C ARG A 89 -0.36 -8.35 -14.61
N ARG A 90 -1.10 -9.39 -14.96
CA ARG A 90 -2.38 -9.71 -14.34
C ARG A 90 -2.24 -10.35 -12.98
N LEU A 91 -1.06 -10.92 -12.69
CA LEU A 91 -0.73 -11.48 -11.40
C LEU A 91 -0.31 -10.34 -10.46
N GLY A 92 -0.90 -10.31 -9.28
CA GLY A 92 -0.58 -9.34 -8.25
C GLY A 92 -0.06 -10.02 -7.00
N TRP A 93 1.06 -9.52 -6.48
CA TRP A 93 1.65 -9.97 -5.24
C TRP A 93 1.29 -9.02 -4.10
N TYR A 94 0.61 -9.52 -3.07
CA TYR A 94 0.36 -8.79 -1.83
C TYR A 94 1.65 -8.66 -1.03
N ASN A 95 2.18 -7.44 -0.95
CA ASN A 95 3.48 -7.17 -0.36
C ASN A 95 3.36 -6.88 1.15
N GLU A 96 3.11 -7.92 1.95
CA GLU A 96 3.07 -7.82 3.42
C GLU A 96 4.37 -7.24 3.98
N GLY A 97 5.51 -7.57 3.36
CA GLY A 97 6.79 -7.01 3.75
C GLY A 97 6.87 -5.48 3.61
N PHE A 98 6.09 -4.86 2.72
CA PHE A 98 5.98 -3.41 2.66
C PHE A 98 5.34 -2.86 3.93
N LEU A 99 4.20 -3.43 4.35
CA LEU A 99 3.51 -3.03 5.57
C LEU A 99 4.45 -3.06 6.77
N ARG A 100 5.09 -4.22 7.01
CA ARG A 100 5.98 -4.42 8.16
C ARG A 100 7.17 -3.45 8.13
N ASP A 101 7.94 -3.47 7.03
CA ASP A 101 9.16 -2.68 6.91
C ASP A 101 8.88 -1.17 7.01
N MET A 102 7.84 -0.68 6.35
CA MET A 102 7.50 0.74 6.34
C MET A 102 6.93 1.22 7.69
N ARG A 103 6.18 0.39 8.41
CA ARG A 103 5.73 0.71 9.77
C ARG A 103 6.90 0.80 10.74
N GLN A 104 7.87 -0.12 10.67
CA GLN A 104 9.08 -0.08 11.50
C GLN A 104 9.91 1.18 11.21
N VAL A 105 10.11 1.53 9.94
CA VAL A 105 10.78 2.78 9.54
C VAL A 105 10.01 4.00 10.08
N LEU A 106 8.70 4.00 9.97
CA LEU A 106 7.84 5.12 10.41
C LEU A 106 7.91 5.33 11.93
N LYS A 107 8.07 4.26 12.71
CA LYS A 107 8.31 4.35 14.17
C LYS A 107 9.70 4.91 14.49
N GLY A 108 10.67 4.76 13.59
CA GLY A 108 12.08 5.06 13.82
C GLY A 108 12.85 3.89 14.42
N ASP A 109 12.47 2.65 14.12
CA ASP A 109 13.21 1.46 14.54
C ASP A 109 14.57 1.41 13.82
N ASP A 110 15.58 0.88 14.49
CA ASP A 110 16.96 0.76 13.98
C ASP A 110 17.02 -0.15 12.73
N GLY A 111 17.99 0.11 11.84
CA GLY A 111 18.27 -0.73 10.67
C GLY A 111 17.21 -0.71 9.58
N GLY A 112 16.27 0.26 9.58
CA GLY A 112 15.13 0.31 8.65
C GLY A 112 15.46 0.85 7.26
N LEU A 113 16.53 1.62 7.09
CA LEU A 113 16.75 2.41 5.86
C LEU A 113 17.04 1.57 4.61
N ASN A 114 17.76 0.44 4.74
CA ASN A 114 17.95 -0.50 3.64
C ASN A 114 16.61 -1.06 3.15
N ARG A 115 15.71 -1.40 4.09
CA ARG A 115 14.36 -1.89 3.78
C ARG A 115 13.53 -0.80 3.13
N LEU A 116 13.58 0.43 3.64
CA LEU A 116 12.92 1.59 3.01
C LEU A 116 13.38 1.76 1.56
N ALA A 117 14.68 1.82 1.31
CA ALA A 117 15.24 1.98 -0.04
C ALA A 117 14.82 0.84 -0.98
N TYR A 118 14.83 -0.40 -0.48
CA TYR A 118 14.37 -1.57 -1.24
C TYR A 118 12.88 -1.49 -1.56
N ARG A 119 12.02 -1.26 -0.54
CA ARG A 119 10.56 -1.22 -0.73
C ARG A 119 10.09 -0.06 -1.59
N ALA A 120 10.75 1.10 -1.49
CA ALA A 120 10.38 2.28 -2.27
C ALA A 120 10.53 2.06 -3.79
N LYS A 121 11.54 1.28 -4.22
CA LYS A 121 11.78 0.99 -5.64
C LYS A 121 11.20 -0.34 -6.12
N LEU A 122 10.67 -1.19 -5.23
CA LEU A 122 10.25 -2.53 -5.59
C LEU A 122 9.08 -2.49 -6.58
N ASN A 123 9.36 -3.01 -7.76
CA ASN A 123 8.39 -3.31 -8.80
C ASN A 123 8.87 -4.55 -9.56
N LEU A 124 7.95 -5.31 -10.10
CA LEU A 124 8.26 -6.51 -10.87
C LEU A 124 7.89 -6.28 -12.33
N GLU A 125 8.64 -6.88 -13.24
CA GLU A 125 8.41 -6.71 -14.68
C GLU A 125 7.09 -7.34 -15.11
N ASN A 126 6.81 -8.55 -14.62
CA ASN A 126 5.71 -9.39 -15.09
C ASN A 126 4.53 -9.49 -14.11
N SER A 127 4.66 -8.97 -12.88
CA SER A 127 3.59 -8.97 -11.87
C SER A 127 3.38 -7.59 -11.27
N ALA A 128 2.19 -7.32 -10.79
CA ALA A 128 1.93 -6.16 -9.95
C ALA A 128 2.42 -6.41 -8.53
N VAL A 129 3.04 -5.42 -7.91
CA VAL A 129 3.37 -5.41 -6.48
C VAL A 129 2.33 -4.53 -5.78
N ILE A 130 1.53 -5.11 -4.89
CA ILE A 130 0.46 -4.41 -4.19
C ILE A 130 0.98 -4.02 -2.80
N ASN A 131 1.24 -2.74 -2.62
CA ASN A 131 1.75 -2.18 -1.38
C ASN A 131 0.62 -1.63 -0.52
N TYR A 132 0.70 -1.82 0.80
CA TYR A 132 -0.28 -1.29 1.75
C TYR A 132 0.34 -1.01 3.11
N MET A 133 -0.25 -0.07 3.84
CA MET A 133 0.12 0.29 5.22
C MET A 133 -0.86 -0.27 6.24
N ALA A 134 -2.07 -0.66 5.80
CA ALA A 134 -3.11 -1.29 6.60
C ALA A 134 -3.90 -2.27 5.72
N GLY A 135 -4.45 -3.30 6.32
CA GLY A 135 -5.23 -4.33 5.66
C GLY A 135 -6.35 -4.84 6.57
N THR A 136 -7.14 -5.80 6.09
CA THR A 136 -8.26 -6.39 6.83
C THR A 136 -7.83 -7.22 8.03
N ASN A 137 -6.59 -7.71 8.02
CA ASN A 137 -5.97 -8.44 9.13
C ASN A 137 -4.86 -7.60 9.72
N GLY A 138 -5.17 -6.83 10.76
CA GLY A 138 -4.25 -5.91 11.41
C GLY A 138 -4.91 -4.56 11.73
N PHE A 139 -4.11 -3.62 12.24
CA PHE A 139 -4.58 -2.28 12.56
C PHE A 139 -4.87 -1.44 11.32
N THR A 140 -5.93 -0.62 11.38
CA THR A 140 -6.16 0.48 10.44
C THR A 140 -5.02 1.50 10.48
N LEU A 141 -4.99 2.42 9.53
CA LEU A 141 -4.01 3.51 9.51
C LEU A 141 -4.09 4.39 10.77
N ALA A 142 -5.29 4.62 11.30
CA ALA A 142 -5.49 5.38 12.53
C ALA A 142 -5.09 4.58 13.78
N ASP A 143 -5.38 3.27 13.79
CA ASP A 143 -5.08 2.42 14.94
C ASP A 143 -3.58 2.14 15.06
N MET A 144 -2.84 1.98 13.96
CA MET A 144 -1.40 1.76 14.00
C MET A 144 -0.61 2.92 14.65
N VAL A 145 -1.19 4.12 14.71
CA VAL A 145 -0.59 5.28 15.38
C VAL A 145 -1.24 5.59 16.72
N SER A 146 -2.19 4.76 17.16
CA SER A 146 -3.00 5.00 18.35
C SER A 146 -2.91 3.87 19.39
N TYR A 147 -2.48 2.68 18.98
CA TYR A 147 -2.44 1.51 19.84
C TYR A 147 -1.10 0.78 19.71
N ASN A 148 -0.55 0.36 20.83
CA ASN A 148 0.56 -0.60 20.88
C ASN A 148 0.01 -2.03 21.01
N GLU A 149 -1.06 -2.18 21.77
CA GLU A 149 -1.67 -3.47 22.08
C GLU A 149 -2.96 -3.68 21.27
N LYS A 150 -3.26 -4.92 20.94
CA LYS A 150 -4.54 -5.27 20.31
C LYS A 150 -5.66 -5.27 21.34
N HIS A 151 -6.83 -4.80 20.95
CA HIS A 151 -8.05 -4.72 21.78
C HIS A 151 -9.17 -5.55 21.13
N ASN A 152 -9.00 -6.89 21.16
CA ASN A 152 -9.88 -7.85 20.49
C ASN A 152 -10.91 -8.49 21.45
N GLU A 153 -11.10 -7.94 22.66
CA GLU A 153 -11.98 -8.52 23.70
C GLU A 153 -13.41 -8.70 23.20
N ALA A 154 -13.89 -7.78 22.35
CA ALA A 154 -15.22 -7.83 21.76
C ALA A 154 -15.44 -9.06 20.85
N ASN A 155 -14.38 -9.70 20.36
CA ASN A 155 -14.47 -10.88 19.51
C ASN A 155 -14.80 -12.16 20.30
N GLY A 156 -14.73 -12.14 21.64
CA GLY A 156 -15.04 -13.28 22.49
C GLY A 156 -13.95 -14.36 22.56
N GLU A 157 -12.82 -14.16 21.92
CA GLU A 157 -11.68 -15.09 21.84
C GLU A 157 -10.63 -14.86 22.95
N ARG A 158 -10.98 -14.06 23.96
CA ARG A 158 -10.11 -13.70 25.10
C ARG A 158 -8.83 -12.98 24.64
N GLY A 159 -8.90 -12.20 23.54
CA GLY A 159 -7.77 -11.48 22.96
C GLY A 159 -6.69 -12.36 22.34
N LYS A 160 -6.96 -13.63 22.09
CA LYS A 160 -5.98 -14.57 21.48
C LYS A 160 -5.96 -14.55 19.97
N ASP A 161 -6.99 -13.99 19.36
CA ASP A 161 -7.15 -13.87 17.92
C ASP A 161 -6.39 -12.66 17.34
N GLY A 162 -6.19 -12.67 16.06
CA GLY A 162 -5.46 -11.62 15.33
C GLY A 162 -3.96 -11.64 15.55
N PRO A 163 -3.20 -10.88 14.75
CA PRO A 163 -1.74 -10.84 14.86
C PRO A 163 -1.27 -10.28 16.20
N GLU A 164 -0.20 -10.86 16.76
CA GLU A 164 0.45 -10.36 17.97
C GLU A 164 1.30 -9.13 17.67
N GLU A 165 2.04 -9.15 16.56
CA GLU A 165 2.91 -8.05 16.13
C GLU A 165 2.15 -7.16 15.16
N ASN A 166 2.07 -5.87 15.47
CA ASN A 166 1.37 -4.88 14.62
C ASN A 166 2.32 -3.83 14.03
N ASP A 167 3.58 -3.81 14.44
CA ASP A 167 4.55 -2.77 14.08
C ASP A 167 3.97 -1.35 14.27
N SER A 168 3.21 -1.16 15.34
CA SER A 168 2.46 0.05 15.65
C SER A 168 3.14 0.89 16.72
N TRP A 169 2.72 2.13 16.86
CA TRP A 169 3.17 3.04 17.91
C TRP A 169 2.05 3.97 18.33
N ASN A 170 1.63 3.93 19.59
CA ASN A 170 0.55 4.75 20.12
C ASN A 170 0.85 6.27 20.21
N CYS A 171 2.04 6.69 19.80
CA CYS A 171 2.51 8.09 19.85
C CYS A 171 2.47 8.73 21.26
N GLY A 172 2.55 7.90 22.31
CA GLY A 172 2.61 8.34 23.70
C GLY A 172 1.29 8.33 24.47
N ALA A 173 0.25 7.69 23.94
CA ALA A 173 -0.99 7.40 24.66
C ALA A 173 -1.73 6.24 23.99
N GLU A 174 -2.08 5.22 24.77
CA GLU A 174 -2.87 4.10 24.28
C GLU A 174 -4.32 4.51 24.04
N GLY A 175 -4.82 4.23 22.83
CA GLY A 175 -6.19 4.52 22.45
C GLY A 175 -6.59 6.00 22.40
N PRO A 176 -7.87 6.33 22.66
CA PRO A 176 -8.37 7.69 22.57
C PRO A 176 -7.70 8.63 23.58
N THR A 177 -7.38 9.85 23.16
CA THR A 177 -6.70 10.83 24.00
C THR A 177 -7.15 12.26 23.67
N ARG A 178 -7.02 13.16 24.65
CA ARG A 178 -7.21 14.62 24.47
C ARG A 178 -5.89 15.39 24.49
N LYS A 179 -4.74 14.70 24.60
CA LYS A 179 -3.43 15.33 24.60
C LYS A 179 -3.11 15.86 23.22
N ARG A 180 -3.14 17.19 23.05
CA ARG A 180 -2.95 17.86 21.76
C ARG A 180 -1.68 17.43 21.03
N LYS A 181 -0.54 17.35 21.73
CA LYS A 181 0.76 16.94 21.14
C LYS A 181 0.70 15.52 20.56
N VAL A 182 0.00 14.59 21.24
CA VAL A 182 -0.17 13.21 20.75
C VAL A 182 -1.05 13.20 19.50
N LEU A 183 -2.15 13.94 19.50
CA LEU A 183 -3.05 14.02 18.33
C LEU A 183 -2.35 14.64 17.11
N GLU A 184 -1.54 15.68 17.31
CA GLU A 184 -0.74 16.30 16.24
C GLU A 184 0.30 15.30 15.69
N LEU A 185 0.97 14.55 16.55
CA LEU A 185 1.94 13.52 16.16
C LEU A 185 1.26 12.38 15.38
N ARG A 186 0.12 11.87 15.87
CA ARG A 186 -0.66 10.84 15.15
C ARG A 186 -1.04 11.29 13.74
N LYS A 187 -1.55 12.52 13.59
CA LYS A 187 -1.88 13.10 12.29
C LYS A 187 -0.65 13.20 11.38
N LYS A 188 0.49 13.61 11.92
CA LYS A 188 1.76 13.64 11.19
C LYS A 188 2.16 12.25 10.71
N GLN A 189 2.11 11.24 11.58
CA GLN A 189 2.50 9.87 11.24
C GLN A 189 1.55 9.24 10.22
N MET A 190 0.25 9.47 10.30
CA MET A 190 -0.68 9.04 9.25
C MET A 190 -0.36 9.68 7.89
N LYS A 191 -0.06 10.99 7.87
CA LYS A 191 0.35 11.68 6.63
C LYS A 191 1.65 11.10 6.07
N ASN A 192 2.64 10.83 6.93
CA ASN A 192 3.90 10.20 6.51
C ASN A 192 3.66 8.81 5.91
N ALA A 193 2.82 7.98 6.55
CA ALA A 193 2.46 6.66 6.04
C ALA A 193 1.80 6.73 4.64
N VAL A 194 0.90 7.68 4.45
CA VAL A 194 0.26 7.94 3.14
C VAL A 194 1.29 8.34 2.08
N LEU A 195 2.25 9.22 2.42
CA LEU A 195 3.30 9.61 1.47
C LEU A 195 4.26 8.44 1.16
N MET A 196 4.65 7.65 2.18
CA MET A 196 5.47 6.45 1.97
C MET A 196 4.78 5.47 1.01
N LEU A 197 3.46 5.28 1.16
CA LEU A 197 2.69 4.40 0.29
C LEU A 197 2.60 4.95 -1.15
N PHE A 198 2.19 6.21 -1.31
CA PHE A 198 1.92 6.76 -2.63
C PHE A 198 3.17 7.16 -3.42
N PHE A 199 4.31 7.37 -2.77
CA PHE A 199 5.56 7.74 -3.44
C PHE A 199 6.56 6.57 -3.56
N SER A 200 6.12 5.36 -3.26
CA SER A 200 6.81 4.12 -3.61
C SER A 200 6.32 3.55 -4.95
N GLN A 201 7.14 2.76 -5.61
CA GLN A 201 6.73 2.01 -6.81
C GLN A 201 5.65 0.98 -6.48
N GLY A 202 5.13 0.29 -7.46
CA GLY A 202 4.07 -0.70 -7.31
C GLY A 202 2.67 -0.08 -7.28
N THR A 203 1.69 -0.84 -6.85
CA THR A 203 0.27 -0.46 -6.79
C THR A 203 -0.13 -0.19 -5.34
N PRO A 204 -0.49 1.04 -4.98
CA PRO A 204 -0.92 1.35 -3.62
C PRO A 204 -2.33 0.83 -3.35
N MET A 205 -2.54 0.23 -2.18
CA MET A 205 -3.83 -0.20 -1.67
C MET A 205 -4.12 0.51 -0.34
N LEU A 206 -5.33 1.02 -0.17
CA LEU A 206 -5.84 1.58 1.08
C LEU A 206 -6.93 0.67 1.65
N LEU A 207 -6.92 0.46 2.96
CA LEU A 207 -8.08 -0.08 3.65
C LEU A 207 -9.21 0.96 3.61
N ALA A 208 -10.44 0.51 3.34
CA ALA A 208 -11.59 1.40 3.29
C ALA A 208 -11.76 2.17 4.61
N GLY A 209 -11.85 3.50 4.51
CA GLY A 209 -11.92 4.40 5.66
C GLY A 209 -10.57 4.99 6.10
N ASP A 210 -9.44 4.41 5.71
CA ASP A 210 -8.13 4.98 6.02
C ASP A 210 -7.96 6.40 5.48
N GLU A 211 -8.60 6.72 4.35
CA GLU A 211 -8.54 8.03 3.71
C GLU A 211 -9.15 9.16 4.56
N PHE A 212 -9.95 8.83 5.55
CA PHE A 212 -10.48 9.79 6.53
C PHE A 212 -10.18 9.42 7.99
N GLY A 213 -9.29 8.43 8.21
CA GLY A 213 -8.79 8.07 9.53
C GLY A 213 -9.77 7.24 10.34
N ASN A 214 -10.45 6.29 9.70
CA ASN A 214 -11.32 5.32 10.38
C ASN A 214 -10.52 4.48 11.39
N SER A 215 -11.10 4.21 12.54
CA SER A 215 -10.53 3.39 13.61
C SER A 215 -11.46 2.22 13.92
N GLN A 216 -10.88 1.08 14.19
CA GLN A 216 -11.55 -0.12 14.70
C GLN A 216 -11.35 -0.27 16.21
N SER A 217 -11.02 0.86 16.88
CA SER A 217 -10.81 0.93 18.33
C SER A 217 -9.72 -0.02 18.86
N GLY A 218 -8.68 -0.27 18.03
CA GLY A 218 -7.59 -1.19 18.38
C GLY A 218 -7.93 -2.68 18.18
N ASN A 219 -9.09 -3.00 17.62
CA ASN A 219 -9.38 -4.37 17.19
C ASN A 219 -8.69 -4.64 15.85
N ASN A 220 -7.70 -5.55 15.87
CA ASN A 220 -6.92 -5.87 14.68
C ASN A 220 -7.39 -7.12 13.93
N ASN A 221 -8.56 -7.69 14.34
CA ASN A 221 -9.17 -8.87 13.72
C ASN A 221 -10.71 -8.83 13.82
N PRO A 222 -11.38 -7.80 13.33
CA PRO A 222 -12.80 -7.58 13.58
C PRO A 222 -13.75 -8.44 12.71
N TYR A 223 -13.34 -9.62 12.30
CA TYR A 223 -14.05 -10.51 11.36
C TYR A 223 -15.48 -10.86 11.78
N CYS A 224 -15.73 -10.94 13.08
CA CYS A 224 -17.04 -11.32 13.65
C CYS A 224 -17.87 -10.10 14.11
N GLN A 225 -17.42 -8.88 13.86
CA GLN A 225 -18.09 -7.65 14.30
C GLN A 225 -18.99 -7.11 13.20
N ASP A 226 -20.30 -7.05 13.45
CA ASP A 226 -21.26 -6.37 12.58
C ASP A 226 -21.87 -5.16 13.34
N ASN A 227 -20.99 -4.23 13.70
CA ASN A 227 -21.33 -3.06 14.53
C ASN A 227 -20.36 -1.89 14.22
N GLU A 228 -20.36 -0.85 15.06
CA GLU A 228 -19.54 0.35 14.91
C GLU A 228 -18.02 0.11 14.92
N ILE A 229 -17.53 -1.08 15.32
CA ILE A 229 -16.11 -1.43 15.20
C ILE A 229 -15.72 -1.54 13.74
N THR A 230 -16.57 -2.16 12.90
CA THR A 230 -16.29 -2.36 11.47
C THR A 230 -17.03 -1.39 10.55
N TRP A 231 -18.16 -0.84 11.02
CA TRP A 231 -18.93 0.09 10.19
C TRP A 231 -18.15 1.38 9.95
N LEU A 232 -18.08 1.82 8.70
CA LEU A 232 -17.43 3.08 8.36
C LEU A 232 -18.27 4.27 8.83
N ASN A 233 -17.67 5.09 9.69
CA ASN A 233 -18.29 6.32 10.13
C ASN A 233 -18.07 7.45 9.09
N TRP A 234 -18.96 7.56 8.12
CA TRP A 234 -18.89 8.57 7.07
C TRP A 234 -18.87 10.02 7.54
N ASN A 235 -19.29 10.30 8.79
CA ASN A 235 -19.18 11.64 9.36
C ASN A 235 -17.72 12.05 9.58
N GLN A 236 -16.81 11.08 9.71
CA GLN A 236 -15.36 11.35 9.83
C GLN A 236 -14.79 12.03 8.59
N GLN A 237 -15.35 11.82 7.40
CA GLN A 237 -14.97 12.55 6.19
C GLN A 237 -15.11 14.07 6.37
N LYS A 238 -16.08 14.54 7.17
CA LYS A 238 -16.26 15.95 7.49
C LYS A 238 -15.38 16.39 8.67
N SER A 239 -15.35 15.62 9.76
CA SER A 239 -14.56 15.95 10.94
C SER A 239 -13.05 15.89 10.69
N ASN A 240 -12.58 15.01 9.81
CA ASN A 240 -11.18 14.87 9.37
C ASN A 240 -10.96 15.39 7.95
N ALA A 241 -11.70 16.40 7.52
CA ALA A 241 -11.67 16.91 6.15
C ALA A 241 -10.27 17.37 5.69
N GLU A 242 -9.42 17.83 6.59
CA GLU A 242 -8.02 18.18 6.27
C GLU A 242 -7.24 16.94 5.83
N PHE A 243 -7.31 15.85 6.60
CA PHE A 243 -6.62 14.61 6.27
C PHE A 243 -7.18 13.97 5.00
N TYR A 244 -8.49 13.94 4.85
CA TYR A 244 -9.15 13.45 3.62
C TYR A 244 -8.68 14.21 2.37
N ARG A 245 -8.62 15.55 2.43
CA ARG A 245 -8.09 16.36 1.32
C ARG A 245 -6.62 16.07 1.04
N PHE A 246 -5.82 15.84 2.08
CA PHE A 246 -4.42 15.46 1.94
C PHE A 246 -4.26 14.14 1.20
N VAL A 247 -5.01 13.09 1.57
CA VAL A 247 -4.99 11.80 0.86
C VAL A 247 -5.40 11.96 -0.60
N LYS A 248 -6.48 12.69 -0.87
CA LYS A 248 -6.91 12.98 -2.27
C LYS A 248 -5.83 13.70 -3.07
N ALA A 249 -5.17 14.68 -2.48
CA ALA A 249 -4.08 15.41 -3.12
C ALA A 249 -2.88 14.49 -3.41
N SER A 250 -2.53 13.58 -2.48
CA SER A 250 -1.45 12.61 -2.66
C SER A 250 -1.76 11.63 -3.81
N ILE A 251 -3.00 11.17 -3.92
CA ILE A 251 -3.45 10.32 -5.03
C ILE A 251 -3.35 11.10 -6.36
N ALA A 252 -3.85 12.33 -6.40
CA ALA A 252 -3.81 13.15 -7.60
C ALA A 252 -2.37 13.45 -8.04
N PHE A 253 -1.49 13.75 -7.08
CA PHE A 253 -0.08 13.98 -7.32
C PHE A 253 0.60 12.74 -7.93
N ARG A 254 0.44 11.56 -7.31
CA ARG A 254 0.96 10.31 -7.88
C ARG A 254 0.49 10.07 -9.30
N LYS A 255 -0.81 10.28 -9.58
CA LYS A 255 -1.40 10.10 -10.92
C LYS A 255 -0.81 11.08 -11.95
N ALA A 256 -0.42 12.27 -11.53
CA ALA A 256 0.18 13.28 -12.40
C ALA A 256 1.67 13.03 -12.69
N HIS A 257 2.35 12.22 -11.85
CA HIS A 257 3.80 12.02 -11.89
C HIS A 257 4.18 10.55 -12.13
N PRO A 258 4.39 10.17 -13.41
CA PRO A 258 4.72 8.81 -13.81
C PRO A 258 5.98 8.22 -13.16
N VAL A 259 6.90 9.02 -12.67
CA VAL A 259 8.10 8.51 -11.97
C VAL A 259 7.77 7.67 -10.75
N PHE A 260 6.59 7.85 -10.13
CA PHE A 260 6.16 7.07 -8.96
C PHE A 260 5.42 5.77 -9.29
N HIS A 261 5.11 5.52 -10.57
CA HIS A 261 4.37 4.32 -10.98
C HIS A 261 4.86 3.75 -12.31
N GLN A 262 6.17 3.50 -12.37
CA GLN A 262 6.82 2.94 -13.54
C GLN A 262 6.32 1.50 -13.81
N VAL A 263 6.20 1.16 -15.09
CA VAL A 263 5.86 -0.22 -15.50
C VAL A 263 7.06 -1.14 -15.32
N LYS A 264 8.26 -0.66 -15.65
CA LYS A 264 9.51 -1.42 -15.53
C LYS A 264 10.15 -1.22 -14.15
N PRO A 265 10.85 -2.21 -13.63
CA PRO A 265 11.65 -2.06 -12.41
C PRO A 265 12.69 -0.94 -12.53
N LEU A 266 12.89 -0.20 -11.45
CA LEU A 266 13.96 0.79 -11.34
C LEU A 266 15.28 0.09 -11.03
N LEU A 267 16.32 0.41 -11.80
CA LEU A 267 17.61 -0.28 -11.77
C LEU A 267 18.65 0.40 -10.85
N GLY A 268 18.46 1.68 -10.53
CA GLY A 268 19.47 2.48 -9.83
C GLY A 268 20.67 2.83 -10.73
N MET A 269 20.48 2.87 -12.05
CA MET A 269 21.53 3.13 -13.04
C MET A 269 21.08 4.19 -14.05
N ASP A 270 22.05 4.90 -14.62
CA ASP A 270 21.82 5.82 -15.75
C ASP A 270 21.77 5.06 -17.07
N SER A 271 20.62 4.42 -17.35
CA SER A 271 20.42 3.67 -18.58
C SER A 271 20.10 4.54 -19.80
N LEU A 272 19.77 5.81 -19.58
CA LEU A 272 19.48 6.77 -20.66
C LEU A 272 20.66 7.67 -21.02
N GLY A 273 21.76 7.65 -20.23
CA GLY A 273 22.90 8.55 -20.42
C GLY A 273 22.56 10.02 -20.11
N CYS A 274 21.58 10.27 -19.25
CA CYS A 274 21.13 11.61 -18.90
C CYS A 274 21.95 12.26 -17.78
N GLY A 275 22.94 11.55 -17.23
CA GLY A 275 23.80 11.99 -16.13
C GLY A 275 23.24 11.71 -14.73
N GLN A 276 22.10 11.01 -14.63
CA GLN A 276 21.48 10.62 -13.38
C GLN A 276 20.83 9.23 -13.49
N PRO A 277 20.92 8.38 -12.43
CA PRO A 277 20.19 7.13 -12.39
C PRO A 277 18.67 7.37 -12.29
N ASP A 278 17.88 6.38 -12.67
CA ASP A 278 16.41 6.42 -12.55
C ASP A 278 15.96 6.63 -11.10
N ILE A 279 16.67 6.03 -10.13
CA ILE A 279 16.51 6.22 -8.70
C ILE A 279 17.86 6.24 -8.01
N SER A 280 18.03 7.07 -6.99
CA SER A 280 19.24 7.10 -6.18
C SER A 280 18.96 7.39 -4.72
N CYS A 281 19.82 6.88 -3.83
CA CYS A 281 19.75 7.13 -2.40
C CYS A 281 20.85 8.12 -1.98
N HIS A 282 20.51 9.00 -1.04
CA HIS A 282 21.42 9.98 -0.48
C HIS A 282 21.22 10.02 1.05
N GLY A 283 22.25 10.41 1.78
CA GLY A 283 22.17 10.71 3.21
C GLY A 283 21.93 12.20 3.46
N MET A 284 22.37 12.68 4.61
CA MET A 284 22.47 14.12 4.87
C MET A 284 23.43 14.82 3.89
N LYS A 285 24.40 14.08 3.33
CA LYS A 285 25.21 14.51 2.20
C LYS A 285 24.71 13.87 0.93
N ALA A 286 24.65 14.65 -0.15
CA ALA A 286 24.24 14.15 -1.45
C ALA A 286 25.19 13.03 -1.94
N TRP A 287 24.62 11.96 -2.50
CA TRP A 287 25.35 10.78 -3.02
C TRP A 287 26.10 9.95 -1.98
N GLN A 288 25.85 10.20 -0.67
CA GLN A 288 26.47 9.48 0.43
C GLN A 288 25.40 8.96 1.39
N PRO A 289 24.62 7.93 1.01
CA PRO A 289 23.66 7.32 1.91
C PRO A 289 24.39 6.61 3.04
N ASP A 290 23.86 6.71 4.24
CA ASP A 290 24.30 5.95 5.40
C ASP A 290 23.22 4.93 5.74
N PHE A 291 23.56 3.66 5.66
CA PHE A 291 22.67 2.54 5.94
C PHE A 291 23.03 1.81 7.25
N SER A 292 23.82 2.46 8.11
CA SER A 292 24.10 1.92 9.44
C SER A 292 22.80 1.81 10.26
N ASP A 293 22.75 0.85 11.17
CA ASP A 293 21.54 0.58 11.96
C ASP A 293 21.08 1.79 12.78
N SER A 294 22.01 2.60 13.27
CA SER A 294 21.71 3.81 14.04
C SER A 294 21.33 5.04 13.20
N CYS A 295 21.38 4.93 11.87
CA CYS A 295 20.98 6.02 10.99
C CYS A 295 19.47 6.00 10.74
N HIS A 296 18.82 7.17 10.86
CA HIS A 296 17.39 7.36 10.66
C HIS A 296 17.06 8.41 9.58
N GLN A 297 18.06 8.79 8.77
CA GLN A 297 17.96 9.83 7.76
C GLN A 297 18.31 9.27 6.38
N LEU A 298 17.38 9.37 5.43
CA LEU A 298 17.59 8.97 4.04
C LEU A 298 16.89 9.96 3.13
N SER A 299 17.45 10.22 1.96
CA SER A 299 16.67 10.80 0.88
C SER A 299 16.77 9.95 -0.38
N ILE A 300 15.65 9.88 -1.10
CA ILE A 300 15.51 9.10 -2.33
C ILE A 300 15.17 10.06 -3.44
N MET A 301 15.98 10.09 -4.49
CA MET A 301 15.75 10.91 -5.67
C MET A 301 15.22 10.06 -6.81
N TYR A 302 14.16 10.52 -7.45
CA TYR A 302 13.62 9.98 -8.71
C TYR A 302 13.96 10.95 -9.83
N CYS A 303 14.54 10.42 -10.92
CA CYS A 303 14.89 11.23 -12.09
C CYS A 303 13.72 11.28 -13.07
N GLY A 304 13.24 12.48 -13.38
CA GLY A 304 12.09 12.70 -14.25
C GLY A 304 12.30 12.30 -15.71
N GLU A 305 13.56 12.09 -16.16
CA GLU A 305 13.84 11.58 -17.54
C GLU A 305 13.27 10.19 -17.77
N TYR A 306 13.10 9.40 -16.71
CA TYR A 306 12.53 8.05 -16.77
C TYR A 306 11.02 8.01 -16.69
N GLY A 307 10.36 9.15 -16.38
CA GLY A 307 8.91 9.30 -16.33
C GLY A 307 8.40 10.18 -17.47
N HIS A 308 7.49 9.66 -18.29
CA HIS A 308 6.88 10.44 -19.36
C HIS A 308 5.39 10.62 -19.08
N LYS A 309 4.96 11.90 -19.09
CA LYS A 309 3.55 12.27 -18.96
C LYS A 309 2.77 11.88 -20.21
N LYS A 310 1.45 11.90 -20.14
CA LYS A 310 0.57 11.51 -21.26
C LYS A 310 0.79 12.32 -22.54
N ASP A 311 1.27 13.55 -22.42
CA ASP A 311 1.60 14.44 -23.54
C ASP A 311 3.00 14.19 -24.12
N GLY A 312 3.73 13.19 -23.61
CA GLY A 312 5.08 12.84 -24.03
C GLY A 312 6.19 13.69 -23.39
N THR A 313 5.84 14.69 -22.58
CA THR A 313 6.84 15.47 -21.85
C THR A 313 7.46 14.65 -20.72
N ARG A 314 8.73 14.94 -20.40
CA ARG A 314 9.37 14.36 -19.22
C ARG A 314 8.68 14.80 -17.94
N ASP A 315 8.81 13.98 -16.90
CA ASP A 315 8.37 14.34 -15.56
C ASP A 315 9.41 15.24 -14.84
N GLU A 316 9.06 15.76 -13.68
CA GLU A 316 9.98 16.46 -12.80
C GLU A 316 10.91 15.49 -12.06
N ASP A 317 12.06 16.02 -11.58
CA ASP A 317 12.92 15.31 -10.63
C ASP A 317 12.39 15.52 -9.22
N PHE A 318 12.32 14.44 -8.43
CA PHE A 318 11.80 14.49 -7.06
C PHE A 318 12.83 14.01 -6.07
N LEU A 319 12.97 14.71 -4.95
CA LEU A 319 13.75 14.28 -3.80
C LEU A 319 12.83 14.09 -2.60
N LEU A 320 12.64 12.84 -2.19
CA LEU A 320 11.88 12.49 -1.00
C LEU A 320 12.85 12.41 0.18
N ILE A 321 12.62 13.23 1.19
CA ILE A 321 13.47 13.30 2.38
C ILE A 321 12.76 12.62 3.55
N TYR A 322 13.38 11.58 4.09
CA TYR A 322 12.95 10.82 5.23
C TYR A 322 13.83 11.17 6.42
N ASN A 323 13.28 11.89 7.39
CA ASN A 323 13.90 12.12 8.69
C ASN A 323 13.05 11.47 9.78
N MET A 324 13.40 10.23 10.14
CA MET A 324 12.71 9.47 11.18
C MET A 324 13.36 9.66 12.56
N HIS A 325 14.35 10.56 12.65
CA HIS A 325 14.95 10.97 13.91
C HIS A 325 14.06 12.03 14.60
N TRP A 326 14.17 12.14 15.91
CA TRP A 326 13.41 13.13 16.69
C TRP A 326 13.95 14.57 16.56
N GLU A 327 15.21 14.73 16.13
CA GLU A 327 15.82 16.03 15.87
C GLU A 327 15.72 16.46 14.41
N PRO A 328 15.69 17.76 14.14
CA PRO A 328 15.79 18.28 12.78
C PRO A 328 17.21 18.09 12.22
N HIS A 329 17.29 17.68 10.97
CA HIS A 329 18.54 17.50 10.24
C HIS A 329 18.53 18.29 8.93
N SER A 330 19.71 18.77 8.51
CA SER A 330 19.90 19.43 7.23
C SER A 330 20.34 18.41 6.17
N PHE A 331 19.74 18.48 4.99
CA PHE A 331 20.05 17.61 3.86
C PHE A 331 20.63 18.42 2.71
N ALA A 332 21.76 17.99 2.18
CA ALA A 332 22.34 18.56 0.97
C ALA A 332 21.54 18.07 -0.26
N LEU A 333 21.05 19.01 -1.06
CA LEU A 333 20.35 18.66 -2.29
C LEU A 333 21.33 18.18 -3.37
N PRO A 334 21.06 17.07 -4.04
CA PRO A 334 21.84 16.61 -5.19
C PRO A 334 21.89 17.69 -6.29
N LYS A 335 23.05 17.82 -6.93
CA LYS A 335 23.21 18.75 -8.06
C LYS A 335 22.40 18.26 -9.25
N LEU A 336 21.54 19.13 -9.76
CA LEU A 336 20.78 18.85 -10.98
C LEU A 336 21.58 19.17 -12.25
N PRO A 337 21.23 18.57 -13.39
CA PRO A 337 21.75 18.95 -14.70
C PRO A 337 21.58 20.44 -14.99
N LYS A 338 22.44 20.96 -15.91
CA LYS A 338 22.40 22.39 -16.29
C LYS A 338 21.01 22.83 -16.73
N GLY A 339 20.56 23.95 -16.19
CA GLY A 339 19.24 24.54 -16.49
C GLY A 339 18.10 24.07 -15.58
N ARG A 340 18.35 23.17 -14.64
CA ARG A 340 17.38 22.71 -13.64
C ARG A 340 17.72 23.27 -12.26
N ARG A 341 16.71 23.40 -11.43
CA ARG A 341 16.84 23.85 -10.04
C ARG A 341 15.77 23.20 -9.17
N TRP A 342 16.09 23.04 -7.91
CA TRP A 342 15.13 22.60 -6.88
C TRP A 342 14.18 23.77 -6.54
N HIS A 343 12.93 23.43 -6.30
CA HIS A 343 11.87 24.36 -5.88
C HIS A 343 11.25 23.89 -4.57
#